data_c258b4b1d9ef85d6782067c43934ada7
#
_entry.id   c258b4b1d9ef85d6782067c43934ada7
#
_cell.length_a   1.000
_cell.length_b   1.000
_cell.length_c   1.000
_cell.angle_alpha   90.00
_cell.angle_beta   90.00
_cell.angle_gamma   90.00
#
_symmetry.space_group_name_H-M   'P 1'
#
loop_
_entity.id
_entity.type
_entity.pdbx_description
1 polymer ?
#
loop_
_entity_poly.entity_id
_entity_poly.type
_entity_poly.pdbx_seq_one_letter_code
_entity_poly.pdbx_strand_id
1 'polypeptide(L)'
;MTLITENGWPQIDADNLDRGAVPGTRAVVELRAGDVSTVLKGWAAWYHRNVERIDTGQRDEWGWSATNDVWNSNHLSGTAIDINATRYPWQQYTMPADRVATVEHGLDLFEGTVFWGRWWDRPDEMHYQINCDAQELARFAAKLRAGYLGIYASEDNDMTDEDRRMLREVWEQLRGPGGKGWPQLGKNAKGENLSLVDALAALKGGAAK
;
A
#
# COMPACT_ATOMS: atom_id res chain seq x y z
N MET A 1 -9.13 -35.34 5.72
CA MET A 1 -7.99 -34.48 6.10
C MET A 1 -8.17 -33.15 5.37
N THR A 2 -8.01 -32.04 6.05
CA THR A 2 -8.02 -30.71 5.39
C THR A 2 -6.72 -30.55 4.62
N LEU A 3 -6.80 -30.05 3.39
CA LEU A 3 -5.62 -29.73 2.58
C LEU A 3 -4.85 -28.60 3.26
N ILE A 4 -3.52 -28.72 3.30
CA ILE A 4 -2.61 -27.63 3.71
C ILE A 4 -1.97 -27.05 2.46
N THR A 5 -2.06 -25.74 2.29
CA THR A 5 -1.51 -25.02 1.14
C THR A 5 0.01 -24.82 1.28
N GLU A 6 0.65 -24.34 0.23
CA GLU A 6 2.11 -24.22 0.13
C GLU A 6 2.71 -23.41 1.29
N ASN A 7 2.06 -22.34 1.70
CA ASN A 7 2.48 -21.48 2.82
C ASN A 7 2.01 -21.97 4.21
N GLY A 8 1.56 -23.23 4.32
CA GLY A 8 1.25 -23.87 5.59
C GLY A 8 -0.16 -23.59 6.16
N TRP A 9 -1.01 -22.88 5.43
CA TRP A 9 -2.37 -22.58 5.88
C TRP A 9 -3.38 -23.67 5.42
N PRO A 10 -4.38 -24.01 6.25
CA PRO A 10 -5.41 -24.96 5.84
C PRO A 10 -6.35 -24.32 4.79
N GLN A 11 -6.77 -25.10 3.81
CA GLN A 11 -7.84 -24.73 2.89
C GLN A 11 -9.10 -24.31 3.67
N ILE A 12 -9.89 -23.38 3.10
CA ILE A 12 -11.14 -22.90 3.69
C ILE A 12 -12.30 -22.96 2.71
N ASP A 13 -13.49 -22.92 3.29
CA ASP A 13 -14.74 -22.77 2.55
C ASP A 13 -15.14 -21.30 2.41
N ALA A 14 -16.08 -21.03 1.53
CA ALA A 14 -16.61 -19.71 1.22
C ALA A 14 -17.22 -18.95 2.42
N ASP A 15 -17.60 -19.65 3.49
CA ASP A 15 -18.18 -19.05 4.71
C ASP A 15 -17.13 -18.32 5.57
N ASN A 16 -15.85 -18.58 5.31
CA ASN A 16 -14.72 -18.00 6.06
C ASN A 16 -14.04 -16.84 5.32
N LEU A 17 -14.74 -16.22 4.37
CA LEU A 17 -14.20 -15.15 3.53
C LEU A 17 -14.64 -13.74 3.98
N ASP A 18 -13.70 -12.82 3.92
CA ASP A 18 -13.96 -11.40 3.86
C ASP A 18 -14.11 -10.98 2.38
N ARG A 19 -15.29 -10.45 2.05
CA ARG A 19 -15.66 -9.95 0.71
C ARG A 19 -15.69 -8.43 0.62
N GLY A 20 -15.08 -7.74 1.59
CA GLY A 20 -15.02 -6.28 1.61
C GLY A 20 -14.10 -5.71 0.53
N ALA A 21 -14.23 -4.43 0.28
CA ALA A 21 -13.36 -3.71 -0.64
C ALA A 21 -11.93 -3.56 -0.06
N VAL A 22 -10.96 -3.40 -0.95
CA VAL A 22 -9.62 -2.95 -0.61
C VAL A 22 -9.68 -1.48 -0.17
N PRO A 23 -9.10 -1.11 0.98
CA PRO A 23 -9.19 0.26 1.51
C PRO A 23 -8.77 1.33 0.50
N GLY A 24 -9.59 2.37 0.36
CA GLY A 24 -9.33 3.48 -0.56
C GLY A 24 -9.54 3.17 -2.05
N THR A 25 -10.11 2.01 -2.38
CA THR A 25 -10.38 1.58 -3.77
C THR A 25 -11.80 1.05 -3.94
N ARG A 26 -12.18 0.75 -5.19
CA ARG A 26 -13.43 0.03 -5.53
C ARG A 26 -13.20 -1.46 -5.78
N ALA A 27 -11.95 -1.92 -5.72
CA ALA A 27 -11.63 -3.33 -5.92
C ALA A 27 -12.16 -4.17 -4.74
N VAL A 28 -12.83 -5.27 -5.05
CA VAL A 28 -13.34 -6.24 -4.07
C VAL A 28 -12.62 -7.55 -4.30
N VAL A 29 -11.96 -8.05 -3.24
CA VAL A 29 -11.21 -9.30 -3.30
C VAL A 29 -11.64 -10.20 -2.15
N GLU A 30 -11.91 -11.46 -2.45
CA GLU A 30 -12.29 -12.47 -1.47
C GLU A 30 -11.03 -13.08 -0.86
N LEU A 31 -10.86 -12.95 0.44
CA LEU A 31 -9.70 -13.44 1.18
C LEU A 31 -10.16 -14.09 2.49
N ARG A 32 -9.35 -14.96 3.08
CA ARG A 32 -9.59 -15.47 4.43
C ARG A 32 -9.86 -14.33 5.40
N ALA A 33 -10.98 -14.38 6.10
CA ALA A 33 -11.39 -13.35 7.06
C ALA A 33 -10.40 -13.20 8.23
N GLY A 34 -10.35 -12.01 8.82
CA GLY A 34 -9.51 -11.68 9.97
C GLY A 34 -8.16 -11.06 9.58
N ASP A 35 -7.08 -11.48 10.22
CA ASP A 35 -5.76 -10.86 10.06
C ASP A 35 -5.19 -11.03 8.64
N VAL A 36 -5.50 -12.15 7.98
CA VAL A 36 -5.11 -12.39 6.58
C VAL A 36 -5.69 -11.32 5.66
N SER A 37 -7.02 -11.11 5.72
CA SER A 37 -7.66 -10.08 4.89
C SER A 37 -7.15 -8.67 5.23
N THR A 38 -6.91 -8.39 6.51
CA THR A 38 -6.31 -7.12 6.94
C THR A 38 -4.95 -6.88 6.29
N VAL A 39 -4.06 -7.86 6.32
CA VAL A 39 -2.70 -7.69 5.77
C VAL A 39 -2.71 -7.65 4.25
N LEU A 40 -3.39 -8.58 3.57
CA LEU A 40 -3.39 -8.63 2.10
C LEU A 40 -4.18 -7.49 1.45
N LYS A 41 -5.32 -7.09 2.02
CA LYS A 41 -6.02 -5.88 1.55
C LYS A 41 -5.24 -4.62 1.87
N GLY A 42 -4.53 -4.60 3.00
CA GLY A 42 -3.57 -3.56 3.34
C GLY A 42 -2.45 -3.45 2.30
N TRP A 43 -1.88 -4.59 1.90
CA TRP A 43 -0.90 -4.66 0.82
C TRP A 43 -1.44 -4.11 -0.49
N ALA A 44 -2.61 -4.59 -0.92
CA ALA A 44 -3.26 -4.14 -2.15
C ALA A 44 -3.58 -2.63 -2.14
N ALA A 45 -3.98 -2.07 -0.98
CA ALA A 45 -4.21 -0.64 -0.80
C ALA A 45 -2.90 0.17 -0.90
N TRP A 46 -1.82 -0.34 -0.30
CA TRP A 46 -0.49 0.28 -0.42
C TRP A 46 0.01 0.22 -1.87
N TYR A 47 -0.10 -0.94 -2.52
CA TYR A 47 0.25 -1.15 -3.93
C TYR A 47 -0.51 -0.19 -4.84
N HIS A 48 -1.83 -0.07 -4.67
CA HIS A 48 -2.68 0.86 -5.41
C HIS A 48 -2.19 2.31 -5.38
N ARG A 49 -1.68 2.76 -4.23
CA ARG A 49 -1.24 4.16 -4.02
C ARG A 49 0.18 4.42 -4.52
N ASN A 50 1.05 3.42 -4.48
CA ASN A 50 2.48 3.63 -4.64
C ASN A 50 3.07 2.96 -5.90
N VAL A 51 2.46 1.87 -6.37
CA VAL A 51 2.96 1.11 -7.53
C VAL A 51 2.09 1.37 -8.75
N GLU A 52 0.84 0.93 -8.69
CA GLU A 52 -0.10 1.02 -9.81
C GLU A 52 -1.54 0.88 -9.33
N ARG A 53 -2.46 1.58 -9.99
CA ARG A 53 -3.88 1.47 -9.67
C ARG A 53 -4.43 0.08 -9.97
N ILE A 54 -5.27 -0.43 -9.05
CA ILE A 54 -5.90 -1.75 -9.13
C ILE A 54 -7.42 -1.67 -9.41
N ASP A 55 -8.01 -0.49 -9.43
CA ASP A 55 -9.46 -0.28 -9.61
C ASP A 55 -9.80 0.31 -10.98
N THR A 56 -8.96 0.08 -11.98
CA THR A 56 -9.10 0.61 -13.33
C THR A 56 -9.31 -0.50 -14.36
N GLY A 57 -10.34 -0.36 -15.19
CA GLY A 57 -10.60 -1.30 -16.28
C GLY A 57 -11.35 -2.57 -15.85
N GLN A 58 -10.90 -3.72 -16.33
CA GLN A 58 -11.47 -5.02 -16.01
C GLN A 58 -11.04 -5.44 -14.60
N ARG A 59 -11.94 -6.16 -13.88
CA ARG A 59 -11.60 -6.76 -12.58
C ARG A 59 -10.61 -7.90 -12.80
N ASP A 60 -9.38 -7.72 -12.36
CA ASP A 60 -8.26 -8.66 -12.48
C ASP A 60 -7.44 -8.79 -11.18
N GLU A 61 -8.06 -8.47 -10.03
CA GLU A 61 -7.59 -8.84 -8.71
C GLU A 61 -8.27 -10.13 -8.28
N TRP A 62 -7.49 -11.18 -8.04
CA TRP A 62 -7.99 -12.50 -7.68
C TRP A 62 -7.51 -12.89 -6.29
N GLY A 63 -8.42 -13.38 -5.48
CA GLY A 63 -8.14 -13.86 -4.13
C GLY A 63 -8.44 -15.36 -3.99
N TRP A 64 -9.34 -15.70 -3.06
CA TRP A 64 -9.72 -17.08 -2.82
C TRP A 64 -10.36 -17.74 -4.03
N SER A 65 -10.06 -19.03 -4.20
CA SER A 65 -10.73 -19.91 -5.15
C SER A 65 -11.05 -21.25 -4.51
N ALA A 66 -12.22 -21.81 -4.80
CA ALA A 66 -12.63 -23.12 -4.29
C ALA A 66 -11.79 -24.27 -4.89
N THR A 67 -11.29 -24.08 -6.10
CA THR A 67 -10.43 -25.01 -6.85
C THR A 67 -9.30 -24.24 -7.52
N ASN A 68 -8.17 -24.92 -7.74
CA ASN A 68 -7.03 -24.33 -8.43
C ASN A 68 -6.27 -25.41 -9.20
N ASP A 69 -5.65 -25.06 -10.34
CA ASP A 69 -4.84 -26.00 -11.14
C ASP A 69 -3.57 -26.42 -10.39
N VAL A 70 -3.06 -25.57 -9.49
CA VAL A 70 -1.99 -25.91 -8.56
C VAL A 70 -2.63 -26.51 -7.30
N TRP A 71 -2.40 -27.79 -7.06
CA TRP A 71 -3.12 -28.58 -6.04
C TRP A 71 -3.00 -28.05 -4.59
N ASN A 72 -1.92 -27.35 -4.25
CA ASN A 72 -1.67 -26.77 -2.93
C ASN A 72 -1.56 -25.24 -2.99
N SER A 73 -2.22 -24.59 -3.97
CA SER A 73 -2.22 -23.15 -4.15
C SER A 73 -2.70 -22.41 -2.90
N ASN A 74 -2.06 -21.30 -2.56
CA ASN A 74 -2.41 -20.44 -1.42
C ASN A 74 -3.74 -19.68 -1.63
N HIS A 75 -4.26 -19.63 -2.85
CA HIS A 75 -5.63 -19.18 -3.12
C HIS A 75 -6.70 -20.10 -2.50
N LEU A 76 -6.46 -21.41 -2.38
CA LEU A 76 -7.38 -22.35 -1.73
C LEU A 76 -7.56 -22.07 -0.23
N SER A 77 -6.56 -21.51 0.42
CA SER A 77 -6.64 -21.09 1.83
C SER A 77 -7.08 -19.63 2.00
N GLY A 78 -7.24 -18.88 0.91
CA GLY A 78 -7.53 -17.45 0.91
C GLY A 78 -6.40 -16.59 1.47
N THR A 79 -5.16 -17.11 1.42
CA THR A 79 -3.95 -16.44 1.94
C THR A 79 -3.05 -15.89 0.85
N ALA A 80 -3.58 -15.78 -0.38
CA ALA A 80 -2.92 -15.16 -1.53
C ALA A 80 -3.85 -14.22 -2.27
N ILE A 81 -3.25 -13.25 -2.95
CA ILE A 81 -3.90 -12.28 -3.83
C ILE A 81 -3.06 -12.09 -5.09
N ASP A 82 -3.70 -12.12 -6.25
CA ASP A 82 -3.12 -11.66 -7.50
C ASP A 82 -3.59 -10.22 -7.77
N ILE A 83 -2.68 -9.36 -8.18
CA ILE A 83 -2.93 -7.94 -8.43
C ILE A 83 -2.59 -7.62 -9.89
N ASN A 84 -3.51 -6.94 -10.60
CA ASN A 84 -3.37 -6.63 -12.03
C ASN A 84 -2.98 -7.88 -12.85
N ALA A 85 -3.63 -9.01 -12.61
CA ALA A 85 -3.27 -10.33 -13.12
C ALA A 85 -3.18 -10.37 -14.66
N THR A 86 -4.02 -9.63 -15.35
CA THR A 86 -3.99 -9.57 -16.82
C THR A 86 -2.78 -8.84 -17.39
N ARG A 87 -2.06 -8.05 -16.57
CA ARG A 87 -0.87 -7.29 -16.98
C ARG A 87 0.43 -8.03 -16.72
N TYR A 88 0.43 -8.92 -15.72
CA TYR A 88 1.61 -9.62 -15.23
C TYR A 88 1.42 -11.14 -15.34
N PRO A 89 1.42 -11.69 -16.58
CA PRO A 89 1.10 -13.08 -16.79
C PRO A 89 2.13 -14.03 -16.16
N TRP A 90 1.63 -15.14 -15.64
CA TRP A 90 2.43 -16.17 -14.99
C TRP A 90 3.64 -16.62 -15.82
N GLN A 91 4.76 -16.90 -15.17
CA GLN A 91 6.05 -17.32 -15.75
C GLN A 91 6.72 -16.27 -16.64
N GLN A 92 6.37 -15.01 -16.50
CA GLN A 92 6.97 -13.93 -17.27
C GLN A 92 7.42 -12.80 -16.34
N TYR A 93 8.54 -12.17 -16.69
CA TYR A 93 9.01 -10.91 -16.11
C TYR A 93 8.55 -9.76 -17.03
N THR A 94 7.46 -9.12 -16.69
CA THR A 94 6.86 -8.04 -17.50
C THR A 94 6.74 -6.73 -16.73
N MET A 95 6.90 -6.77 -15.40
CA MET A 95 6.83 -5.57 -14.57
C MET A 95 8.02 -4.64 -14.84
N PRO A 96 7.80 -3.34 -15.10
CA PRO A 96 8.87 -2.35 -15.25
C PRO A 96 9.77 -2.27 -14.01
N ALA A 97 11.07 -2.03 -14.23
CA ALA A 97 12.07 -2.06 -13.15
C ALA A 97 11.81 -1.04 -12.02
N ASP A 98 11.25 0.12 -12.35
CA ASP A 98 10.87 1.14 -11.37
C ASP A 98 9.73 0.66 -10.46
N ARG A 99 8.76 -0.08 -11.01
CA ARG A 99 7.69 -0.72 -10.22
C ARG A 99 8.23 -1.86 -9.38
N VAL A 100 9.12 -2.68 -9.93
CA VAL A 100 9.81 -3.74 -9.16
C VAL A 100 10.46 -3.17 -7.91
N ALA A 101 11.28 -2.12 -8.06
CA ALA A 101 11.93 -1.46 -6.92
C ALA A 101 10.92 -0.88 -5.91
N THR A 102 9.79 -0.37 -6.39
CA THR A 102 8.73 0.14 -5.50
C THR A 102 8.06 -1.01 -4.74
N VAL A 103 7.76 -2.14 -5.41
CA VAL A 103 7.20 -3.34 -4.76
C VAL A 103 8.15 -3.87 -3.68
N GLU A 104 9.45 -4.02 -3.98
CA GLU A 104 10.46 -4.46 -3.02
C GLU A 104 10.52 -3.56 -1.79
N HIS A 105 10.52 -2.23 -1.99
CA HIS A 105 10.43 -1.28 -0.88
C HIS A 105 9.14 -1.47 -0.05
N GLY A 106 8.01 -1.72 -0.69
CA GLY A 106 6.75 -2.00 0.00
C GLY A 106 6.80 -3.27 0.84
N LEU A 107 7.42 -4.33 0.33
CA LEU A 107 7.59 -5.58 1.07
C LEU A 107 8.44 -5.39 2.33
N ASP A 108 9.47 -4.53 2.28
CA ASP A 108 10.24 -4.15 3.47
C ASP A 108 9.36 -3.43 4.51
N LEU A 109 8.47 -2.51 4.07
CA LEU A 109 7.52 -1.84 4.96
C LEU A 109 6.50 -2.81 5.57
N PHE A 110 6.18 -3.91 4.89
CA PHE A 110 5.33 -4.99 5.38
C PHE A 110 6.09 -6.01 6.25
N GLU A 111 7.33 -5.74 6.59
CA GLU A 111 8.16 -6.49 7.56
C GLU A 111 8.25 -8.01 7.25
N GLY A 112 8.24 -8.38 5.97
CA GLY A 112 8.31 -9.78 5.54
C GLY A 112 7.03 -10.60 5.72
N THR A 113 5.92 -9.97 6.15
CA THR A 113 4.63 -10.68 6.30
C THR A 113 3.98 -11.05 4.98
N VAL A 114 4.42 -10.41 3.88
CA VAL A 114 3.98 -10.69 2.51
C VAL A 114 5.17 -11.16 1.68
N PHE A 115 4.98 -12.24 0.93
CA PHE A 115 5.93 -12.77 -0.05
C PHE A 115 5.44 -12.44 -1.45
N TRP A 116 6.37 -12.22 -2.38
CA TRP A 116 6.10 -11.95 -3.79
C TRP A 116 6.50 -13.13 -4.68
N GLY A 117 5.59 -13.65 -5.47
CA GLY A 117 5.82 -14.79 -6.38
C GLY A 117 6.84 -14.54 -7.50
N ARG A 118 7.23 -13.29 -7.74
CA ARG A 118 8.33 -12.96 -8.65
C ARG A 118 9.63 -13.71 -8.35
N TRP A 119 9.86 -14.07 -7.08
CA TRP A 119 11.10 -14.73 -6.65
C TRP A 119 11.08 -16.26 -6.77
N TRP A 120 9.98 -16.84 -7.24
CA TRP A 120 9.94 -18.27 -7.56
C TRP A 120 10.76 -18.60 -8.80
N ASP A 121 11.23 -19.85 -8.93
CA ASP A 121 11.87 -20.36 -10.15
C ASP A 121 10.97 -20.19 -11.40
N ARG A 122 9.67 -20.26 -11.18
CA ARG A 122 8.62 -19.93 -12.17
C ARG A 122 7.96 -18.65 -11.70
N PRO A 123 8.43 -17.50 -12.16
CA PRO A 123 8.04 -16.22 -11.62
C PRO A 123 6.54 -15.93 -11.80
N ASP A 124 5.96 -15.30 -10.77
CA ASP A 124 4.59 -14.85 -10.79
C ASP A 124 4.50 -13.43 -10.21
N GLU A 125 4.56 -12.44 -11.08
CA GLU A 125 4.64 -11.03 -10.66
C GLU A 125 3.32 -10.46 -10.16
N MET A 126 2.18 -11.09 -10.49
CA MET A 126 0.87 -10.70 -9.95
C MET A 126 0.65 -11.21 -8.52
N HIS A 127 1.35 -12.31 -8.12
CA HIS A 127 1.05 -13.10 -6.93
C HIS A 127 1.75 -12.57 -5.66
N TYR A 128 0.96 -12.32 -4.63
CA TYR A 128 1.39 -11.96 -3.27
C TYR A 128 0.70 -12.86 -2.26
N GLN A 129 1.43 -13.35 -1.25
CA GLN A 129 0.87 -14.27 -0.25
C GLN A 129 1.38 -13.99 1.16
N ILE A 130 0.66 -14.48 2.16
CA ILE A 130 1.13 -14.46 3.56
C ILE A 130 2.38 -15.33 3.69
N ASN A 131 3.40 -14.78 4.37
CA ASN A 131 4.74 -15.37 4.53
C ASN A 131 5.18 -15.49 5.99
N CYS A 132 4.26 -15.51 6.93
CA CYS A 132 4.57 -15.58 8.35
C CYS A 132 3.55 -16.47 9.08
N ASP A 133 3.86 -16.81 10.33
CA ASP A 133 2.92 -17.54 11.18
C ASP A 133 1.76 -16.65 11.66
N ALA A 134 0.76 -17.29 12.28
CA ALA A 134 -0.46 -16.60 12.72
C ALA A 134 -0.20 -15.54 13.82
N GLN A 135 0.83 -15.73 14.66
CA GLN A 135 1.16 -14.79 15.74
C GLN A 135 1.80 -13.52 15.16
N GLU A 136 2.74 -13.67 14.27
CA GLU A 136 3.40 -12.56 13.60
C GLU A 136 2.41 -11.79 12.71
N LEU A 137 1.55 -12.52 11.99
CA LEU A 137 0.48 -11.95 11.20
C LEU A 137 -0.47 -11.09 12.05
N ALA A 138 -0.92 -11.61 13.21
CA ALA A 138 -1.82 -10.90 14.12
C ALA A 138 -1.17 -9.61 14.65
N ARG A 139 0.13 -9.67 15.00
CA ARG A 139 0.90 -8.48 15.43
C ARG A 139 0.93 -7.41 14.34
N PHE A 140 1.25 -7.80 13.11
CA PHE A 140 1.33 -6.84 12.01
C PHE A 140 -0.04 -6.31 11.59
N ALA A 141 -1.08 -7.15 11.57
CA ALA A 141 -2.45 -6.73 11.32
C ALA A 141 -2.93 -5.70 12.37
N ALA A 142 -2.61 -5.90 13.65
CA ALA A 142 -2.90 -4.92 14.69
C ALA A 142 -2.17 -3.58 14.46
N LYS A 143 -0.91 -3.63 14.01
CA LYS A 143 -0.13 -2.43 13.63
C LYS A 143 -0.79 -1.65 12.49
N LEU A 144 -1.28 -2.36 11.46
CA LEU A 144 -2.01 -1.74 10.35
C LEU A 144 -3.32 -1.09 10.81
N ARG A 145 -4.11 -1.79 11.65
CA ARG A 145 -5.37 -1.25 12.22
C ARG A 145 -5.12 -0.02 13.11
N ALA A 146 -3.96 0.07 13.76
CA ALA A 146 -3.53 1.22 14.54
C ALA A 146 -3.06 2.41 13.67
N GLY A 147 -3.24 2.33 12.35
CA GLY A 147 -2.94 3.43 11.42
C GLY A 147 -1.55 3.39 10.79
N TYR A 148 -0.78 2.32 10.98
CA TYR A 148 0.49 2.18 10.27
C TYR A 148 0.29 2.26 8.76
N LEU A 149 1.14 3.01 8.07
CA LEU A 149 1.07 3.34 6.65
C LEU A 149 -0.21 4.12 6.23
N GLY A 150 -1.04 4.56 7.17
CA GLY A 150 -2.30 5.27 6.89
C GLY A 150 -3.26 4.48 5.99
N ILE A 151 -3.24 3.15 6.07
CA ILE A 151 -4.07 2.27 5.23
C ILE A 151 -5.48 2.13 5.79
N TYR A 152 -5.55 1.79 7.05
CA TYR A 152 -6.80 1.75 7.79
C TYR A 152 -6.88 3.05 8.60
N ALA A 153 -7.70 4.00 8.13
CA ALA A 153 -8.03 5.13 8.97
C ALA A 153 -8.79 4.59 10.19
N SER A 154 -8.28 4.82 11.39
CA SER A 154 -9.13 4.70 12.56
C SER A 154 -10.24 5.75 12.41
N GLU A 155 -11.48 5.41 12.78
CA GLU A 155 -12.57 6.38 12.87
C GLU A 155 -12.20 7.55 13.81
N ASP A 156 -11.19 7.34 14.68
CA ASP A 156 -10.58 8.33 15.58
C ASP A 156 -9.46 9.17 14.92
N ASN A 157 -9.16 8.99 13.62
CA ASN A 157 -8.11 9.73 12.92
C ASN A 157 -8.65 10.98 12.19
N ASP A 158 -9.77 11.51 12.61
CA ASP A 158 -10.08 12.91 12.36
C ASP A 158 -9.03 13.74 13.09
N MET A 159 -8.28 14.51 12.32
CA MET A 159 -7.28 15.44 12.85
C MET A 159 -7.90 16.21 14.01
N THR A 160 -7.30 16.12 15.18
CA THR A 160 -7.73 16.87 16.35
C THR A 160 -7.63 18.38 16.06
N ASP A 161 -8.32 19.19 16.80
CA ASP A 161 -8.18 20.66 16.67
C ASP A 161 -6.73 21.10 16.95
N GLU A 162 -5.99 20.33 17.76
CA GLU A 162 -4.57 20.56 18.02
C GLU A 162 -3.70 20.20 16.80
N ASP A 163 -3.97 19.10 16.11
CA ASP A 163 -3.28 18.73 14.87
C ASP A 163 -3.54 19.77 13.78
N ARG A 164 -4.77 20.23 13.64
CA ARG A 164 -5.17 21.31 12.71
C ARG A 164 -4.45 22.61 13.02
N ARG A 165 -4.27 22.91 14.32
CA ARG A 165 -3.52 24.09 14.77
C ARG A 165 -2.05 23.95 14.45
N MET A 166 -1.41 22.82 14.80
CA MET A 166 0.00 22.55 14.49
C MET A 166 0.28 22.62 12.99
N LEU A 167 -0.57 21.98 12.16
CA LEU A 167 -0.43 22.03 10.70
C LEU A 167 -0.57 23.46 10.18
N ARG A 168 -1.46 24.25 10.72
CA ARG A 168 -1.60 25.66 10.35
C ARG A 168 -0.37 26.45 10.75
N GLU A 169 0.19 26.24 11.93
CA GLU A 169 1.41 26.88 12.40
C GLU A 169 2.60 26.51 11.50
N VAL A 170 2.79 25.23 11.16
CA VAL A 170 3.83 24.79 10.22
C VAL A 170 3.63 25.40 8.83
N TRP A 171 2.39 25.42 8.34
CA TRP A 171 2.07 26.02 7.04
C TRP A 171 2.37 27.51 7.03
N GLU A 172 2.03 28.24 8.11
CA GLU A 172 2.34 29.67 8.25
C GLU A 172 3.85 29.93 8.36
N GLN A 173 4.61 29.06 9.07
CA GLN A 173 6.07 29.16 9.11
C GLN A 173 6.69 29.00 7.71
N LEU A 174 6.20 28.10 6.91
CA LEU A 174 6.70 27.84 5.56
C LEU A 174 6.25 28.88 4.53
N ARG A 175 5.02 29.35 4.62
CA ARG A 175 4.37 30.20 3.63
C ARG A 175 4.22 31.67 4.03
N GLY A 176 4.48 32.00 5.28
CA GLY A 176 4.19 33.31 5.87
C GLY A 176 2.72 33.48 6.30
N PRO A 177 2.41 34.52 7.08
CA PRO A 177 1.06 34.74 7.60
C PRO A 177 0.01 34.75 6.52
N GLY A 178 -1.00 33.88 6.67
CA GLY A 178 -2.08 33.70 5.69
C GLY A 178 -1.61 33.28 4.29
N GLY A 179 -0.43 32.67 4.16
CA GLY A 179 0.16 32.23 2.89
C GLY A 179 0.72 33.33 1.99
N LYS A 180 0.87 34.54 2.52
CA LYS A 180 1.29 35.75 1.76
C LYS A 180 2.77 36.02 1.74
N GLY A 181 3.61 35.07 2.17
CA GLY A 181 5.05 35.23 2.27
C GLY A 181 5.48 36.05 3.50
N TRP A 182 6.79 36.15 3.67
CA TRP A 182 7.42 36.88 4.76
C TRP A 182 8.06 38.16 4.23
N PRO A 183 7.66 39.36 4.69
CA PRO A 183 8.23 40.62 4.21
C PRO A 183 9.77 40.69 4.35
N GLN A 184 10.34 40.07 5.39
CA GLN A 184 11.76 40.03 5.67
C GLN A 184 12.57 39.13 4.73
N LEU A 185 11.92 38.22 3.98
CA LEU A 185 12.60 37.37 3.01
C LEU A 185 12.74 37.99 1.62
N GLY A 186 12.17 39.18 1.43
CA GLY A 186 12.19 39.89 0.15
C GLY A 186 10.98 39.61 -0.72
N LYS A 187 11.04 40.06 -1.98
CA LYS A 187 9.94 39.97 -2.93
C LYS A 187 10.36 39.26 -4.20
N ASN A 188 9.40 38.59 -4.84
CA ASN A 188 9.57 38.01 -6.16
C ASN A 188 9.44 39.10 -7.27
N ALA A 189 9.63 38.70 -8.52
CA ALA A 189 9.49 39.58 -9.69
C ALA A 189 8.11 40.22 -9.86
N LYS A 190 7.07 39.70 -9.23
CA LYS A 190 5.70 40.23 -9.22
C LYS A 190 5.45 41.18 -8.04
N GLY A 191 6.43 41.39 -7.16
CA GLY A 191 6.29 42.24 -5.99
C GLY A 191 5.63 41.56 -4.78
N GLU A 192 5.39 40.25 -4.82
CA GLU A 192 4.82 39.47 -3.73
C GLU A 192 5.93 39.02 -2.76
N ASN A 193 5.66 38.95 -1.45
CA ASN A 193 6.63 38.47 -0.48
C ASN A 193 6.99 37.00 -0.73
N LEU A 194 8.27 36.66 -0.53
CA LEU A 194 8.73 35.27 -0.66
C LEU A 194 8.28 34.42 0.52
N SER A 195 7.88 33.18 0.23
CA SER A 195 7.77 32.14 1.25
C SER A 195 9.17 31.65 1.65
N LEU A 196 9.30 30.90 2.76
CA LEU A 196 10.57 30.30 3.14
C LEU A 196 11.08 29.34 2.04
N VAL A 197 10.18 28.61 1.40
CA VAL A 197 10.51 27.69 0.30
C VAL A 197 11.04 28.45 -0.92
N ASP A 198 10.42 29.58 -1.29
CA ASP A 198 10.87 30.42 -2.41
C ASP A 198 12.23 31.06 -2.14
N ALA A 199 12.46 31.52 -0.91
CA ALA A 199 13.73 32.10 -0.50
C ALA A 199 14.87 31.08 -0.53
N LEU A 200 14.61 29.83 -0.06
CA LEU A 200 15.59 28.73 -0.15
C LEU A 200 15.88 28.32 -1.59
N ALA A 201 14.88 28.30 -2.45
CA ALA A 201 15.05 28.02 -3.88
C ALA A 201 15.92 29.08 -4.57
N ALA A 202 15.69 30.35 -4.23
CA ALA A 202 16.48 31.45 -4.76
C ALA A 202 17.98 31.38 -4.34
N LEU A 203 18.25 30.97 -3.09
CA LEU A 203 19.62 30.75 -2.60
C LEU A 203 20.33 29.62 -3.35
N LYS A 204 19.64 28.51 -3.64
CA LYS A 204 20.21 27.41 -4.44
C LYS A 204 20.48 27.82 -5.89
N GLY A 205 19.60 28.62 -6.50
CA GLY A 205 19.80 29.14 -7.85
C GLY A 205 20.93 30.20 -7.97
N GLY A 206 21.24 30.89 -6.88
CA GLY A 206 22.34 31.86 -6.83
C GLY A 206 23.73 31.28 -6.58
N ALA A 207 23.81 30.04 -6.07
CA ALA A 207 25.07 29.32 -5.83
C ALA A 207 25.64 28.59 -7.07
N ALA A 208 24.96 28.68 -8.21
CA ALA A 208 25.34 28.01 -9.48
C ALA A 208 25.85 29.03 -10.54
N LYS A 209 26.51 30.13 -10.10
CA LYS A 209 27.21 31.06 -11.02
C LYS A 209 28.67 31.14 -10.64
#